data_020abacb3d2320f0d556c1951cdb371d
#
_entry.id   020abacb3d2320f0d556c1951cdb371d
#
_cell.length_a   1.000
_cell.length_b   1.000
_cell.length_c   1.000
_cell.angle_alpha   90.00
_cell.angle_beta   90.00
_cell.angle_gamma   90.00
#
_symmetry.space_group_name_H-M   'P 1'
#
loop_
_entity.id
_entity.type
_entity.pdbx_description
1 polymer ?
#
loop_
_entity_poly.entity_id
_entity_poly.type
_entity_poly.pdbx_seq_one_letter_code
_entity_poly.pdbx_strand_id
1 'polypeptide(L)' 'MTETLNYRDPESLISDLRHGQMVLLLLDDSGGGVTGIVTIAAELCEASHITFMARQARGLICLGLTRERCDYLHLP' A
#
# COMPACT_ATOMS: atom_id res chain seq x y z
N MET A 1 18.14 -16.38 1.85
CA MET A 1 17.50 -16.48 0.54
C MET A 1 17.84 -15.28 -0.30
N THR A 2 18.26 -15.53 -1.50
CA THR A 2 18.55 -14.44 -2.40
C THR A 2 17.26 -14.05 -3.10
N GLU A 3 16.78 -12.87 -2.81
CA GLU A 3 15.61 -12.36 -3.44
C GLU A 3 16.01 -11.64 -4.72
N THR A 4 15.49 -12.11 -5.83
CA THR A 4 15.53 -11.30 -7.02
C THR A 4 14.36 -10.35 -6.96
N LEU A 5 14.65 -9.07 -6.80
CA LEU A 5 13.60 -8.08 -6.80
C LEU A 5 13.08 -7.91 -8.22
N ASN A 6 11.86 -8.37 -8.46
CA ASN A 6 11.21 -8.21 -9.73
C ASN A 6 10.42 -6.91 -9.69
N TYR A 7 10.98 -5.87 -10.30
CA TYR A 7 10.25 -4.61 -10.42
C TYR A 7 9.23 -4.77 -11.53
N ARG A 8 7.97 -4.59 -11.16
CA ARG A 8 6.88 -4.68 -12.10
C ARG A 8 6.52 -3.29 -12.58
N ASP A 9 6.02 -3.21 -13.80
CA ASP A 9 5.61 -1.93 -14.35
C ASP A 9 4.34 -1.41 -13.63
N PRO A 10 4.08 -0.11 -13.73
CA PRO A 10 2.92 0.48 -13.05
C PRO A 10 1.58 -0.12 -13.51
N GLU A 11 1.48 -0.51 -14.76
CA GLU A 11 0.23 -1.08 -15.28
C GLU A 11 -0.09 -2.41 -14.62
N SER A 12 0.93 -3.26 -14.42
CA SER A 12 0.76 -4.54 -13.73
C SER A 12 0.35 -4.32 -12.28
N LEU A 13 0.93 -3.31 -11.62
CA LEU A 13 0.58 -3.00 -10.24
C LEU A 13 -0.86 -2.52 -10.13
N ILE A 14 -1.29 -1.67 -11.04
CA ILE A 14 -2.67 -1.20 -11.06
C ILE A 14 -3.63 -2.36 -11.27
N SER A 15 -3.29 -3.28 -12.16
CA SER A 15 -4.10 -4.48 -12.39
C SER A 15 -4.23 -5.31 -11.13
N ASP A 16 -3.12 -5.52 -10.42
CA ASP A 16 -3.14 -6.27 -9.16
C ASP A 16 -4.04 -5.59 -8.13
N LEU A 17 -3.95 -4.26 -8.01
CA LEU A 17 -4.80 -3.53 -7.09
C LEU A 17 -6.28 -3.66 -7.43
N ARG A 18 -6.61 -3.65 -8.70
CA ARG A 18 -8.00 -3.84 -9.14
C ARG A 18 -8.56 -5.20 -8.78
N HIS A 19 -7.70 -6.19 -8.66
CA HIS A 19 -8.09 -7.55 -8.30
C HIS A 19 -8.00 -7.83 -6.81
N GLY A 20 -7.80 -6.80 -6.00
CA GLY A 20 -7.78 -6.95 -4.55
C GLY A 20 -6.48 -7.50 -3.99
N GLN A 21 -5.42 -7.47 -4.76
CA GLN A 21 -4.12 -7.94 -4.30
C GLN A 21 -3.33 -6.81 -3.67
N MET A 22 -2.58 -7.14 -2.63
CA MET A 22 -1.65 -6.19 -2.05
C MET A 22 -0.40 -6.11 -2.89
N VAL A 23 0.14 -4.89 -3.03
CA VAL A 23 1.39 -4.65 -3.75
C VAL A 23 2.37 -3.96 -2.81
N LEU A 24 3.65 -4.16 -3.06
CA LEU A 24 4.70 -3.49 -2.32
C LEU A 24 5.30 -2.40 -3.21
N LEU A 25 5.21 -1.17 -2.73
CA LEU A 25 5.83 -0.03 -3.40
C LEU A 25 7.15 0.25 -2.71
N LEU A 26 8.22 0.38 -3.49
CA LEU A 26 9.53 0.71 -2.96
C LEU A 26 9.86 2.15 -3.32
N LEU A 27 10.18 2.93 -2.31
CA LEU A 27 10.53 4.33 -2.47
C LEU A 27 11.99 4.52 -2.06
N ASP A 28 12.77 5.11 -2.95
CA ASP A 28 14.14 5.49 -2.63
C ASP A 28 14.11 6.79 -1.84
N ASP A 29 14.80 6.83 -0.73
CA ASP A 29 14.95 8.09 -0.01
C ASP A 29 16.28 8.75 -0.40
N SER A 30 16.42 10.02 -0.07
CA SER A 30 17.60 10.79 -0.45
C SER A 30 18.86 10.39 0.32
N GLY A 31 18.72 9.59 1.36
CA GLY A 31 19.84 9.12 2.15
C GLY A 31 20.39 7.77 1.71
N GLY A 32 19.92 7.24 0.58
CA GLY A 32 20.36 5.95 0.07
C GLY A 32 19.59 4.77 0.61
N GLY A 33 18.56 5.01 1.43
CA GLY A 33 17.71 3.96 1.94
C GLY A 33 16.51 3.70 1.03
N VAL A 34 15.82 2.61 1.32
CA VAL A 34 14.61 2.24 0.59
C VAL A 34 13.49 2.00 1.60
N THR A 35 12.35 2.61 1.36
CA THR A 35 11.16 2.43 2.18
C THR A 35 10.14 1.61 1.40
N GLY A 36 9.62 0.57 2.03
CA GLY A 36 8.58 -0.26 1.44
C GLY A 36 7.21 0.14 1.97
N ILE A 37 6.24 0.24 1.08
CA ILE A 37 4.86 0.55 1.46
C ILE A 37 3.98 -0.56 0.91
N VAL A 38 3.31 -1.28 1.81
CA VAL A 38 2.34 -2.30 1.43
C VAL A 38 1.00 -1.60 1.16
N THR A 39 0.45 -1.82 -0.01
CA THR A 39 -0.70 -1.07 -0.50
C THR A 39 -1.79 -2.02 -0.99
N ILE A 40 -3.04 -1.68 -0.70
CA ILE A 40 -4.19 -2.39 -1.23
C ILE A 40 -5.27 -1.37 -1.57
N ALA A 41 -6.12 -1.70 -2.54
CA ALA A 41 -7.27 -0.87 -2.86
C ALA A 41 -8.23 -0.85 -1.68
N ALA A 42 -8.57 0.35 -1.18
CA ALA A 42 -9.37 0.48 0.03
C ALA A 42 -10.72 -0.20 -0.07
N GLU A 43 -11.37 -0.10 -1.23
CA GLU A 43 -12.69 -0.69 -1.43
C GLU A 43 -12.68 -2.22 -1.44
N LEU A 44 -11.51 -2.84 -1.60
CA LEU A 44 -11.33 -4.29 -1.62
C LEU A 44 -10.62 -4.79 -0.36
N CYS A 45 -10.37 -3.89 0.58
CA CYS A 45 -9.63 -4.22 1.80
C CYS A 45 -10.55 -4.93 2.79
N GLU A 46 -10.06 -6.05 3.31
CA GLU A 46 -10.77 -6.82 4.33
C GLU A 46 -9.98 -6.80 5.63
N ALA A 47 -10.62 -7.26 6.70
CA ALA A 47 -9.98 -7.29 8.02
C ALA A 47 -8.67 -8.09 8.01
N SER A 48 -8.61 -9.16 7.22
CA SER A 48 -7.38 -9.96 7.10
C SER A 48 -6.21 -9.17 6.53
N HIS A 49 -6.49 -8.24 5.62
CA HIS A 49 -5.45 -7.38 5.05
C HIS A 49 -4.88 -6.44 6.11
N ILE A 50 -5.75 -5.86 6.92
CA ILE A 50 -5.32 -4.97 8.00
C ILE A 50 -4.48 -5.75 9.02
N THR A 51 -4.92 -6.96 9.37
CA THR A 51 -4.17 -7.82 10.28
C THR A 51 -2.78 -8.13 9.72
N PHE A 52 -2.72 -8.44 8.43
CA PHE A 52 -1.43 -8.69 7.77
C PHE A 52 -0.52 -7.48 7.86
N MET A 53 -1.06 -6.30 7.55
CA MET A 53 -0.28 -5.06 7.61
C MET A 53 0.26 -4.80 9.01
N ALA A 54 -0.57 -5.00 10.02
CA ALA A 54 -0.16 -4.75 11.39
C ALA A 54 0.92 -5.73 11.87
N ARG A 55 0.83 -6.99 11.45
CA ARG A 55 1.75 -8.02 11.91
C ARG A 55 3.02 -8.10 11.09
N GLN A 56 2.91 -8.02 9.79
CA GLN A 56 4.02 -8.29 8.88
C GLN A 56 4.73 -7.03 8.43
N ALA A 57 3.98 -5.99 8.12
CA ALA A 57 4.59 -4.76 7.66
C ALA A 57 5.03 -3.85 8.81
N ARG A 58 4.35 -3.93 9.94
CA ARG A 58 4.72 -3.24 11.18
C ARG A 58 4.88 -1.74 11.06
N GLY A 59 4.23 -1.15 10.10
CA GLY A 59 4.30 0.27 9.91
C GLY A 59 3.02 0.97 10.35
N LEU A 60 2.97 2.25 10.05
CA LEU A 60 1.77 3.03 10.25
C LEU A 60 0.78 2.68 9.15
N ILE A 61 -0.45 2.39 9.53
CA ILE A 61 -1.52 2.12 8.58
C ILE A 61 -2.23 3.42 8.26
N CYS A 62 -2.23 3.80 6.99
CA CYS A 62 -2.80 5.06 6.53
C CYS A 62 -3.86 4.79 5.47
N LEU A 63 -4.85 5.66 5.40
CA LEU A 63 -5.88 5.62 4.38
C LEU A 63 -5.84 6.93 3.62
N GLY A 64 -5.62 6.84 2.30
CA GLY A 64 -5.68 8.00 1.43
C GLY A 64 -7.12 8.28 1.04
N LEU A 65 -7.57 9.50 1.27
CA LEU A 65 -8.92 9.94 0.94
C LEU A 65 -8.84 11.25 0.18
N THR A 66 -9.83 11.47 -0.69
CA THR A 66 -9.97 12.79 -1.31
C THR A 66 -10.39 13.82 -0.26
N ARG A 67 -10.11 15.09 -0.54
CA ARG A 67 -10.55 16.17 0.35
C ARG A 67 -12.07 16.13 0.53
N GLU A 68 -12.80 15.91 -0.55
CA GLU A 68 -14.26 15.85 -0.52
C GLU A 68 -14.74 14.76 0.41
N ARG A 69 -14.11 13.59 0.39
CA ARG A 69 -14.50 12.51 1.26
C ARG A 69 -14.16 12.81 2.71
N CYS A 70 -13.04 13.44 2.96
CA CYS A 70 -12.68 13.87 4.32
C CYS A 70 -13.69 14.86 4.86
N ASP A 71 -14.11 15.82 4.04
CA ASP A 71 -15.12 16.80 4.45
C ASP A 71 -16.45 16.13 4.76
N TYR A 72 -16.88 15.19 3.93
CA TYR A 72 -18.11 14.45 4.14
C TYR A 72 -18.07 13.68 5.46
N LEU A 73 -16.95 13.09 5.80
CA LEU A 73 -16.78 12.28 7.02
C LEU A 73 -16.38 13.12 8.24
N HIS A 74 -16.24 14.44 8.08
CA HIS A 74 -15.80 15.35 9.15
C HIS A 74 -14.41 15.01 9.68
N LEU A 75 -13.51 14.57 8.78
CA LEU A 75 -12.12 14.31 9.13
C LEU A 75 -11.26 15.55 8.83
N PRO A 76 -10.22 15.80 9.66
CA PRO A 76 -9.34 16.94 9.46
C PRO A 76 -8.48 16.83 8.20
#